data_5a99d2ab12dac6a26b16c6981c5a5bc8
#
_entry.id   5a99d2ab12dac6a26b16c6981c5a5bc8
#
_cell.length_a   1.000
_cell.length_b   1.000
_cell.length_c   1.000
_cell.angle_alpha   90.00
_cell.angle_beta   90.00
_cell.angle_gamma   90.00
#
_symmetry.space_group_name_H-M   'P 1'
#
loop_
_entity.id
_entity.type
_entity.pdbx_description
1 polymer ?
#
loop_
_entity_poly.entity_id
_entity_poly.type
_entity_poly.pdbx_seq_one_letter_code
_entity_poly.pdbx_strand_id
1 'polypeptide(L)'
;MIALKAEDVKSFTTKLFVREDFDAFLVKEVNITTYNSFSIDGHVKQGYYTEEEREENNIEEFSTWKTLRPFCFSLIKGKKLPGSFRIVLQLPKAGTDKFAARTGAGIDGNQIVGLYLNIRYDNGEMYCITGTSLNFFTMDKTLDLEWDKAVKQFLQSHERSEEHTSELQSLFAIS
;
A
#
# COMPACT_ATOMS: atom_id res chain seq x y z
N MET A 1 9.73 -3.32 -11.57
CA MET A 1 8.25 -3.14 -11.55
C MET A 1 7.59 -4.36 -12.14
N ILE A 2 6.67 -4.95 -11.40
CA ILE A 2 5.87 -6.09 -11.88
C ILE A 2 4.39 -5.78 -11.69
N ALA A 3 3.55 -6.43 -12.51
CA ALA A 3 2.10 -6.40 -12.38
C ALA A 3 1.63 -7.82 -12.07
N LEU A 4 0.98 -7.99 -10.93
CA LEU A 4 0.46 -9.27 -10.47
C LEU A 4 -1.06 -9.25 -10.57
N LYS A 5 -1.63 -10.19 -11.33
CA LYS A 5 -3.07 -10.31 -11.48
C LYS A 5 -3.66 -11.13 -10.32
N ALA A 6 -4.71 -10.61 -9.69
CA ALA A 6 -5.43 -11.36 -8.67
C ALA A 6 -6.27 -12.46 -9.33
N GLU A 7 -6.07 -13.70 -8.92
CA GLU A 7 -6.82 -14.84 -9.45
C GLU A 7 -8.26 -14.84 -8.93
N ASP A 8 -8.43 -14.52 -7.64
CA ASP A 8 -9.75 -14.45 -6.99
C ASP A 8 -10.03 -12.98 -6.61
N VAL A 9 -10.69 -12.26 -7.49
CA VAL A 9 -11.02 -10.84 -7.31
C VAL A 9 -11.89 -10.62 -6.07
N LYS A 10 -12.87 -11.49 -5.85
CA LYS A 10 -13.79 -11.36 -4.70
C LYS A 10 -13.04 -11.52 -3.38
N SER A 11 -12.19 -12.52 -3.28
CA SER A 11 -11.36 -12.76 -2.10
C SER A 11 -10.42 -11.58 -1.83
N PHE A 12 -9.77 -11.10 -2.89
CA PHE A 12 -8.86 -9.96 -2.77
C PHE A 12 -9.58 -8.68 -2.33
N THR A 13 -10.75 -8.41 -2.92
CA THR A 13 -11.56 -7.25 -2.55
C THR A 13 -11.97 -7.30 -1.09
N THR A 14 -12.32 -8.49 -0.58
CA THR A 14 -12.64 -8.67 0.84
C THR A 14 -11.43 -8.36 1.72
N LYS A 15 -10.25 -8.86 1.38
CA LYS A 15 -9.01 -8.58 2.13
C LYS A 15 -8.66 -7.10 2.14
N LEU A 16 -8.91 -6.44 1.01
CA LEU A 16 -8.59 -5.02 0.86
C LEU A 16 -9.55 -4.11 1.63
N PHE A 17 -10.85 -4.30 1.48
CA PHE A 17 -11.85 -3.36 2.00
C PHE A 17 -12.51 -3.78 3.31
N VAL A 18 -12.57 -5.06 3.62
CA VAL A 18 -13.27 -5.58 4.80
C VAL A 18 -12.30 -6.03 5.88
N ARG A 19 -11.22 -6.70 5.51
CA ARG A 19 -10.21 -7.22 6.43
C ARG A 19 -9.12 -6.19 6.67
N GLU A 20 -8.17 -6.54 7.54
CA GLU A 20 -7.11 -5.65 8.01
C GLU A 20 -5.76 -5.88 7.34
N ASP A 21 -5.72 -6.71 6.30
CA ASP A 21 -4.49 -7.18 5.66
C ASP A 21 -3.59 -6.04 5.16
N PHE A 22 -4.19 -4.94 4.71
CA PHE A 22 -3.46 -3.80 4.15
C PHE A 22 -3.45 -2.56 5.05
N ASP A 23 -3.94 -2.68 6.26
CA ASP A 23 -4.21 -1.53 7.15
C ASP A 23 -2.97 -0.73 7.55
N ALA A 24 -1.80 -1.37 7.57
CA ALA A 24 -0.56 -0.71 7.95
C ALA A 24 0.07 0.16 6.84
N PHE A 25 -0.36 -0.02 5.60
CA PHE A 25 0.12 0.82 4.50
C PHE A 25 -0.40 2.25 4.62
N LEU A 26 0.41 3.20 4.16
CA LEU A 26 -0.03 4.57 3.95
C LEU A 26 -0.77 4.66 2.62
N VAL A 27 -1.68 5.62 2.52
CA VAL A 27 -2.46 5.87 1.30
C VAL A 27 -1.98 7.15 0.65
N LYS A 28 -1.47 7.06 -0.56
CA LYS A 28 -1.10 8.23 -1.34
C LYS A 28 -2.31 8.85 -2.02
N GLU A 29 -3.10 8.02 -2.71
CA GLU A 29 -4.34 8.45 -3.34
C GLU A 29 -5.29 7.28 -3.55
N VAL A 30 -6.58 7.60 -3.65
CA VAL A 30 -7.64 6.65 -4.00
C VAL A 30 -8.55 7.28 -5.04
N ASN A 31 -8.87 6.55 -6.09
CA ASN A 31 -9.88 6.93 -7.08
C ASN A 31 -10.87 5.77 -7.22
N ILE A 32 -12.14 6.03 -7.00
CA ILE A 32 -13.20 5.02 -7.10
C ILE A 32 -14.30 5.55 -7.99
N THR A 33 -14.69 4.77 -8.99
CA THR A 33 -15.81 5.09 -9.89
C THR A 33 -16.93 4.09 -9.66
N THR A 34 -18.07 4.60 -9.21
CA THR A 34 -19.32 3.85 -9.08
C THR A 34 -20.37 4.57 -9.92
N TYR A 35 -21.40 5.18 -9.29
CA TYR A 35 -22.33 6.08 -9.98
C TYR A 35 -21.69 7.46 -10.24
N ASN A 36 -20.67 7.81 -9.48
CA ASN A 36 -19.85 9.00 -9.65
C ASN A 36 -18.38 8.62 -9.49
N SER A 37 -17.49 9.56 -9.78
CA SER A 37 -16.06 9.40 -9.50
C SER A 37 -15.71 10.09 -8.20
N PHE A 38 -15.05 9.37 -7.31
CA PHE A 38 -14.60 9.85 -6.00
C PHE A 38 -13.09 9.81 -5.94
N SER A 39 -12.49 10.91 -5.51
CA SER A 39 -11.04 10.99 -5.34
C SER A 39 -10.70 11.36 -3.91
N ILE A 40 -9.73 10.65 -3.34
CA ILE A 40 -9.21 10.92 -2.00
C ILE A 40 -7.72 11.18 -2.12
N ASP A 41 -7.28 12.34 -1.65
CA ASP A 41 -5.88 12.66 -1.45
C ASP A 41 -5.48 12.16 -0.06
N GLY A 42 -4.56 11.22 0.02
CA GLY A 42 -4.12 10.63 1.27
C GLY A 42 -3.23 11.53 2.12
N HIS A 43 -2.80 12.67 1.59
CA HIS A 43 -1.98 13.62 2.33
C HIS A 43 -2.70 14.13 3.58
N VAL A 44 -2.05 14.02 4.72
CA VAL A 44 -2.50 14.66 5.95
C VAL A 44 -2.28 16.16 5.80
N LYS A 45 -3.34 16.94 5.96
CA LYS A 45 -3.25 18.39 5.76
C LYS A 45 -2.40 19.03 6.84
N GLN A 46 -1.51 19.92 6.40
CA GLN A 46 -0.63 20.66 7.29
C GLN A 46 -1.47 21.54 8.22
N GLY A 47 -1.16 21.49 9.51
CA GLY A 47 -1.86 22.29 10.51
C GLY A 47 -3.15 21.67 11.04
N TYR A 48 -3.62 20.54 10.50
CA TYR A 48 -4.80 19.86 11.04
C TYR A 48 -4.51 19.27 12.43
N TYR A 49 -3.35 18.64 12.59
CA TYR A 49 -2.87 18.12 13.86
C TYR A 49 -1.83 19.08 14.45
N THR A 50 -1.79 19.21 15.78
CA THR A 50 -0.69 19.88 16.46
C THR A 50 0.56 19.01 16.39
N GLU A 51 1.72 19.60 16.67
CA GLU A 51 2.97 18.82 16.70
C GLU A 51 2.93 17.76 17.78
N GLU A 52 2.32 18.04 18.93
CA GLU A 52 2.15 17.08 20.02
C GLU A 52 1.28 15.90 19.58
N GLU A 53 0.15 16.16 18.91
CA GLU A 53 -0.72 15.13 18.39
C GLU A 53 -0.02 14.26 17.35
N ARG A 54 0.81 14.86 16.50
CA ARG A 54 1.59 14.15 15.49
C ARG A 54 2.58 13.19 16.13
N GLU A 55 3.28 13.62 17.16
CA GLU A 55 4.26 12.80 17.88
C GLU A 55 3.58 11.68 18.66
N GLU A 56 2.52 11.99 19.41
CA GLU A 56 1.80 11.00 20.23
C GLU A 56 1.16 9.89 19.39
N ASN A 57 0.64 10.22 18.21
CA ASN A 57 -0.07 9.28 17.35
C ASN A 57 0.76 8.79 16.17
N ASN A 58 2.04 9.13 16.10
CA ASN A 58 2.94 8.76 15.00
C ASN A 58 2.34 9.11 13.63
N ILE A 59 1.80 10.31 13.49
CA ILE A 59 1.15 10.75 12.25
C ILE A 59 2.21 11.06 11.21
N GLU A 60 2.18 10.31 10.11
CA GLU A 60 3.08 10.50 8.98
C GLU A 60 2.50 11.48 7.97
N GLU A 61 3.19 11.66 6.86
CA GLU A 61 2.77 12.55 5.78
C GLU A 61 1.43 12.13 5.17
N PHE A 62 1.17 10.83 5.11
CA PHE A 62 -0.05 10.25 4.55
C PHE A 62 -0.84 9.50 5.61
N SER A 63 -2.16 9.46 5.45
CA SER A 63 -3.04 8.66 6.29
C SER A 63 -2.86 7.17 6.02
N THR A 64 -3.13 6.33 7.03
CA THR A 64 -3.07 4.87 6.86
C THR A 64 -4.32 4.37 6.15
N TRP A 65 -4.20 3.21 5.51
CA TRP A 65 -5.34 2.51 4.93
C TRP A 65 -6.38 2.17 6.00
N LYS A 66 -5.93 1.83 7.20
CA LYS A 66 -6.83 1.60 8.34
C LYS A 66 -7.79 2.76 8.55
N THR A 67 -7.30 4.00 8.46
CA THR A 67 -8.12 5.21 8.63
C THR A 67 -9.09 5.41 7.48
N LEU A 68 -8.65 5.21 6.24
CA LEU A 68 -9.43 5.52 5.04
C LEU A 68 -10.28 4.35 4.55
N ARG A 69 -9.95 3.12 4.93
CA ARG A 69 -10.66 1.90 4.50
C ARG A 69 -12.18 1.96 4.72
N PRO A 70 -12.69 2.38 5.89
CA PRO A 70 -14.14 2.44 6.10
C PRO A 70 -14.87 3.39 5.14
N PHE A 71 -14.25 4.52 4.80
CA PHE A 71 -14.81 5.48 3.86
C PHE A 71 -14.87 4.89 2.45
N CYS A 72 -13.80 4.24 2.03
CA CYS A 72 -13.73 3.59 0.72
C CYS A 72 -14.71 2.42 0.63
N PHE A 73 -14.82 1.62 1.69
CA PHE A 73 -15.81 0.55 1.76
C PHE A 73 -17.24 1.08 1.61
N SER A 74 -17.55 2.21 2.23
CA SER A 74 -18.85 2.84 2.11
C SER A 74 -19.20 3.22 0.68
N LEU A 75 -18.20 3.58 -0.13
CA LEU A 75 -18.39 3.94 -1.54
C LEU A 75 -18.66 2.71 -2.42
N ILE A 76 -18.06 1.57 -2.10
CA ILE A 76 -18.14 0.36 -2.95
C ILE A 76 -19.20 -0.64 -2.48
N LYS A 77 -19.65 -0.57 -1.23
CA LYS A 77 -20.66 -1.49 -0.71
C LYS A 77 -21.98 -1.30 -1.46
N GLY A 78 -22.66 -2.40 -1.74
CA GLY A 78 -23.95 -2.36 -2.41
C GLY A 78 -24.12 -3.57 -3.32
N LYS A 79 -25.24 -3.60 -4.03
CA LYS A 79 -25.59 -4.71 -4.92
C LYS A 79 -24.85 -4.67 -6.25
N LYS A 80 -24.36 -3.50 -6.65
CA LYS A 80 -23.64 -3.34 -7.92
C LYS A 80 -22.15 -3.26 -7.65
N LEU A 81 -21.37 -3.95 -8.48
CA LEU A 81 -19.92 -3.84 -8.46
C LEU A 81 -19.49 -2.43 -8.87
N PRO A 82 -18.40 -1.92 -8.30
CA PRO A 82 -17.83 -0.65 -8.79
C PRO A 82 -17.38 -0.82 -10.25
N GLY A 83 -17.40 0.27 -11.00
CA GLY A 83 -16.89 0.28 -12.38
C GLY A 83 -15.39 0.11 -12.40
N SER A 84 -14.70 0.85 -11.58
CA SER A 84 -13.24 0.78 -11.46
C SER A 84 -12.77 1.41 -10.16
N PHE A 85 -11.56 1.05 -9.73
CA PHE A 85 -10.88 1.77 -8.67
C PHE A 85 -9.37 1.66 -8.82
N ARG A 86 -8.68 2.62 -8.25
CA ARG A 86 -7.24 2.66 -8.16
C ARG A 86 -6.85 3.16 -6.78
N ILE A 87 -6.00 2.40 -6.09
CA ILE A 87 -5.50 2.72 -4.76
C ILE A 87 -3.99 2.66 -4.81
N VAL A 88 -3.32 3.76 -4.45
CA VAL A 88 -1.86 3.80 -4.36
C VAL A 88 -1.48 3.75 -2.89
N LEU A 89 -0.90 2.63 -2.50
CA LEU A 89 -0.40 2.39 -1.15
C LEU A 89 1.10 2.59 -1.11
N GLN A 90 1.61 2.99 0.04
CA GLN A 90 3.03 3.25 0.26
C GLN A 90 3.46 2.61 1.57
N LEU A 91 4.65 1.99 1.57
CA LEU A 91 5.23 1.46 2.80
C LEU A 91 5.55 2.61 3.75
N PRO A 92 5.19 2.51 5.06
CA PRO A 92 5.54 3.54 6.03
C PRO A 92 7.05 3.77 6.13
N LYS A 93 7.45 4.94 6.61
CA LYS A 93 8.87 5.33 6.73
C LYS A 93 9.70 4.29 7.48
N ALA A 94 9.22 3.81 8.63
CA ALA A 94 9.94 2.81 9.41
C ALA A 94 10.15 1.51 8.64
N GLY A 95 9.13 1.05 7.91
CA GLY A 95 9.23 -0.13 7.05
C GLY A 95 10.18 0.07 5.87
N THR A 96 10.17 1.26 5.29
CA THR A 96 11.09 1.63 4.20
C THR A 96 12.54 1.59 4.67
N ASP A 97 12.84 2.12 5.85
CA ASP A 97 14.18 2.11 6.43
C ASP A 97 14.66 0.68 6.71
N LYS A 98 13.79 -0.16 7.27
CA LYS A 98 14.10 -1.58 7.51
C LYS A 98 14.36 -2.33 6.20
N PHE A 99 13.56 -2.05 5.20
CA PHE A 99 13.71 -2.67 3.88
C PHE A 99 15.04 -2.29 3.24
N ALA A 100 15.39 -1.00 3.27
CA ALA A 100 16.66 -0.50 2.75
C ALA A 100 17.86 -1.20 3.40
N ALA A 101 17.80 -1.38 4.72
CA ALA A 101 18.86 -2.04 5.47
C ALA A 101 19.00 -3.54 5.14
N ARG A 102 17.89 -4.20 4.80
CA ARG A 102 17.87 -5.66 4.54
C ARG A 102 18.27 -6.05 3.12
N THR A 103 18.03 -5.18 2.14
CA THR A 103 18.17 -5.55 0.73
C THR A 103 19.62 -5.63 0.25
N GLY A 104 20.56 -5.02 0.97
CA GLY A 104 21.94 -4.97 0.54
C GLY A 104 22.17 -4.16 -0.74
N ALA A 105 21.21 -3.36 -1.16
CA ALA A 105 21.33 -2.52 -2.36
C ALA A 105 22.27 -1.32 -2.17
N GLY A 106 22.75 -1.08 -0.95
CA GLY A 106 23.61 0.06 -0.65
C GLY A 106 22.89 1.40 -0.68
N ILE A 107 21.56 1.37 -0.59
CA ILE A 107 20.70 2.57 -0.62
C ILE A 107 20.19 2.83 0.78
N ASP A 108 20.38 4.08 1.25
CA ASP A 108 19.86 4.55 2.53
C ASP A 108 18.35 4.79 2.40
N GLY A 109 17.60 4.52 3.48
CA GLY A 109 16.16 4.76 3.53
C GLY A 109 15.78 6.22 3.20
N ASN A 110 16.63 7.18 3.51
CA ASN A 110 16.41 8.59 3.19
C ASN A 110 16.53 8.89 1.70
N GLN A 111 17.14 8.01 0.93
CA GLN A 111 17.25 8.11 -0.53
C GLN A 111 16.04 7.53 -1.25
N ILE A 112 15.19 6.81 -0.54
CA ILE A 112 13.97 6.22 -1.07
C ILE A 112 12.80 7.18 -0.82
N VAL A 113 12.24 7.72 -1.90
CA VAL A 113 11.05 8.59 -1.83
C VAL A 113 9.84 7.76 -1.47
N GLY A 114 9.71 6.57 -2.03
CA GLY A 114 8.64 5.66 -1.67
C GLY A 114 8.79 4.29 -2.30
N LEU A 115 8.20 3.32 -1.61
CA LEU A 115 7.98 1.95 -2.08
C LEU A 115 6.47 1.77 -2.19
N TYR A 116 5.97 1.57 -3.40
CA TYR A 116 4.54 1.66 -3.70
C TYR A 116 3.94 0.34 -4.10
N LEU A 117 2.67 0.17 -3.75
CA LEU A 117 1.81 -0.89 -4.24
C LEU A 117 0.57 -0.23 -4.83
N ASN A 118 0.41 -0.35 -6.14
CA ASN A 118 -0.69 0.23 -6.90
C ASN A 118 -1.73 -0.86 -7.13
N ILE A 119 -2.91 -0.71 -6.57
CA ILE A 119 -3.99 -1.68 -6.75
C ILE A 119 -5.01 -1.09 -7.71
N ARG A 120 -5.23 -1.79 -8.82
CA ARG A 120 -6.13 -1.33 -9.90
C ARG A 120 -7.16 -2.39 -10.20
N TYR A 121 -8.41 -1.98 -10.26
CA TYR A 121 -9.53 -2.79 -10.68
C TYR A 121 -10.23 -2.12 -11.85
N ASP A 122 -10.40 -2.85 -12.94
CA ASP A 122 -11.10 -2.37 -14.13
C ASP A 122 -11.56 -3.57 -14.96
N ASN A 123 -12.75 -3.48 -15.53
CA ASN A 123 -13.32 -4.53 -16.40
C ASN A 123 -13.31 -5.93 -15.78
N GLY A 124 -13.55 -6.03 -14.49
CA GLY A 124 -13.59 -7.31 -13.75
C GLY A 124 -12.22 -7.89 -13.43
N GLU A 125 -11.14 -7.20 -13.77
CA GLU A 125 -9.78 -7.64 -13.51
C GLU A 125 -9.11 -6.76 -12.45
N MET A 126 -8.32 -7.37 -11.58
CA MET A 126 -7.59 -6.68 -10.53
C MET A 126 -6.09 -6.96 -10.65
N TYR A 127 -5.31 -5.90 -10.59
CA TYR A 127 -3.85 -5.96 -10.66
C TYR A 127 -3.21 -5.25 -9.47
N CYS A 128 -2.12 -5.82 -8.98
CA CYS A 128 -1.23 -5.19 -8.02
C CYS A 128 0.07 -4.87 -8.75
N ILE A 129 0.42 -3.60 -8.83
CA ILE A 129 1.58 -3.13 -9.59
C ILE A 129 2.55 -2.50 -8.59
N THR A 130 3.77 -3.03 -8.54
CA THR A 130 4.82 -2.49 -7.69
C THR A 130 5.43 -1.23 -8.29
N GLY A 131 6.01 -0.40 -7.45
CA GLY A 131 6.75 0.78 -7.91
C GLY A 131 7.72 1.25 -6.86
N THR A 132 8.81 1.85 -7.29
CA THR A 132 9.81 2.45 -6.42
C THR A 132 10.11 3.86 -6.91
N SER A 133 10.49 4.73 -5.99
CA SER A 133 10.95 6.08 -6.33
C SER A 133 12.14 6.44 -5.47
N LEU A 134 13.21 6.89 -6.12
CA LEU A 134 14.45 7.31 -5.47
C LEU A 134 14.65 8.81 -5.70
N ASN A 135 15.37 9.47 -4.79
CA ASN A 135 15.70 10.89 -4.94
C ASN A 135 17.00 11.13 -5.75
N PHE A 136 17.53 10.08 -6.38
CA PHE A 136 18.69 10.15 -7.24
C PHE A 136 18.53 9.16 -8.40
N PHE A 137 19.31 9.36 -9.45
CA PHE A 137 19.31 8.47 -10.62
C PHE A 137 20.27 7.31 -10.40
N THR A 138 19.82 6.09 -10.68
CA THR A 138 20.68 4.89 -10.71
C THR A 138 20.18 3.92 -11.77
N MET A 139 21.11 3.20 -12.36
CA MET A 139 20.80 2.08 -13.27
C MET A 139 20.75 0.74 -12.52
N ASP A 140 21.11 0.73 -11.25
CA ASP A 140 21.03 -0.47 -10.42
C ASP A 140 19.56 -0.76 -10.08
N LYS A 141 19.11 -1.96 -10.41
CA LYS A 141 17.73 -2.41 -10.22
C LYS A 141 17.54 -3.33 -9.00
N THR A 142 18.55 -3.44 -8.15
CA THR A 142 18.50 -4.35 -6.98
C THR A 142 17.32 -4.02 -6.08
N LEU A 143 17.11 -2.74 -5.76
CA LEU A 143 15.99 -2.32 -4.92
C LEU A 143 14.64 -2.68 -5.55
N ASP A 144 14.49 -2.41 -6.85
CA ASP A 144 13.25 -2.71 -7.59
C ASP A 144 12.95 -4.20 -7.54
N LEU A 145 13.95 -5.04 -7.82
CA LEU A 145 13.79 -6.50 -7.82
C LEU A 145 13.46 -7.04 -6.43
N GLU A 146 14.10 -6.51 -5.40
CA GLU A 146 13.83 -6.92 -4.03
C GLU A 146 12.44 -6.48 -3.56
N TRP A 147 12.00 -5.30 -3.97
CA TRP A 147 10.64 -4.84 -3.67
C TRP A 147 9.58 -5.69 -4.38
N ASP A 148 9.79 -6.00 -5.65
CA ASP A 148 8.92 -6.90 -6.42
C ASP A 148 8.78 -8.25 -5.71
N LYS A 149 9.88 -8.81 -5.25
CA LYS A 149 9.92 -10.08 -4.53
C LYS A 149 9.16 -10.01 -3.20
N ALA A 150 9.38 -8.94 -2.44
CA ALA A 150 8.73 -8.74 -1.14
C ALA A 150 7.20 -8.62 -1.30
N VAL A 151 6.73 -7.86 -2.28
CA VAL A 151 5.29 -7.71 -2.56
C VAL A 151 4.69 -9.03 -3.00
N LYS A 152 5.36 -9.75 -3.88
CA LYS A 152 4.90 -11.06 -4.33
C LYS A 152 4.73 -12.04 -3.17
N GLN A 153 5.70 -12.10 -2.27
CA GLN A 153 5.62 -12.93 -1.07
C GLN A 153 4.49 -12.51 -0.15
N PHE A 154 4.30 -11.22 0.06
CA PHE A 154 3.22 -10.68 0.87
C PHE A 154 1.86 -11.12 0.33
N LEU A 155 1.62 -10.93 -0.96
CA LEU A 155 0.35 -11.30 -1.58
C LEU A 155 0.12 -12.81 -1.55
N GLN A 156 1.15 -13.61 -1.78
CA GLN A 156 1.04 -15.07 -1.70
C GLN A 156 0.76 -15.56 -0.28
N SER A 157 1.35 -14.95 0.73
CA SER A 157 1.12 -15.33 2.12
C SER A 157 -0.31 -15.03 2.56
N HIS A 158 -0.95 -14.02 2.00
CA HIS A 158 -2.35 -13.67 2.29
C HIS A 158 -3.35 -14.50 1.50
N GLU A 159 -2.94 -15.17 0.44
CA GLU A 159 -3.75 -16.16 -0.27
C GLU A 159 -3.77 -17.51 0.46
N ARG A 160 -2.69 -17.81 1.22
CA ARG A 160 -2.55 -19.04 2.02
C ARG A 160 -3.04 -18.78 3.44
N SER A 161 -3.04 -19.82 4.27
CA SER A 161 -3.47 -19.70 5.67
C SER A 161 -2.61 -18.67 6.44
N GLU A 162 -3.18 -18.09 7.49
CA GLU A 162 -2.59 -17.03 8.32
C GLU A 162 -1.29 -17.41 9.05
N GLU A 163 -0.78 -18.62 8.87
CA GLU A 163 0.39 -19.12 9.59
C GLU A 163 1.73 -18.67 9.02
N HIS A 164 1.74 -18.05 7.84
CA HIS A 164 2.98 -17.61 7.20
C HIS A 164 3.16 -16.10 7.30
N THR A 165 4.13 -15.68 8.11
CA THR A 165 4.56 -14.29 8.18
C THR A 165 5.47 -14.00 6.99
N SER A 166 5.07 -13.11 6.11
CA SER A 166 5.89 -12.66 5.00
C SER A 166 6.95 -11.67 5.48
N GLU A 167 8.00 -11.48 4.68
CA GLU A 167 9.03 -10.48 4.92
C GLU A 167 8.41 -9.08 5.05
N LEU A 168 7.43 -8.76 4.20
CA LEU A 168 6.74 -7.47 4.23
C LEU A 168 5.95 -7.29 5.53
N GLN A 169 5.28 -8.32 6.02
CA GLN A 169 4.58 -8.27 7.30
C GLN A 169 5.55 -8.00 8.44
N SER A 170 6.74 -8.59 8.42
CA SER A 170 7.74 -8.36 9.45
C SER A 170 8.23 -6.90 9.48
N LEU A 171 8.12 -6.16 8.37
CA LEU A 171 8.47 -4.75 8.30
C LEU A 171 7.46 -3.86 9.04
N PHE A 172 6.22 -4.34 9.21
CA PHE A 172 5.20 -3.65 9.99
C PHE A 172 5.27 -3.95 11.48
N ALA A 173 5.98 -5.01 11.87
CA ALA A 173 6.15 -5.34 13.28
C ALA A 173 7.02 -4.27 13.93
N ILE A 174 6.40 -3.48 14.81
CA ILE A 174 7.07 -2.48 15.60
C ILE A 174 7.53 -3.18 16.88
N SER A 175 8.79 -3.38 16.95
CA SER A 175 9.39 -3.88 18.19
C SER A 175 9.77 -2.71 19.09
#